data_156f4baabf429c7456e3f5c39375f52b
#
_entry.id   156f4baabf429c7456e3f5c39375f52b
#
_cell.length_a   1.000
_cell.length_b   1.000
_cell.length_c   1.000
_cell.angle_alpha   90.00
_cell.angle_beta   90.00
_cell.angle_gamma   90.00
#
_symmetry.space_group_name_H-M   'P 1'
#
loop_
_entity.id
_entity.type
_entity.pdbx_description
1 polymer ?
#
loop_
_entity_poly.entity_id
_entity_poly.type
_entity_poly.pdbx_seq_one_letter_code
_entity_poly.pdbx_strand_id
1 'polypeptide(L)'
;MAIKNEYLLDLLERTKKRNPGEPEFIQAVTEVFTSLEPVVEKRQDLIDAGVLERIVEPERQIIFRVPWVDDNGKMHVNRGFRVQFNSAIGPYKGGIRLHPSVYLGIIKLFLNTCSKPKNLIMPR
;
A
#
# COMPACT_ATOMS: atom_id res chain seq x y z
N MET A 1 16.86 -12.82 1.09
CA MET A 1 18.17 -12.12 1.19
C MET A 1 18.00 -10.89 2.07
N ALA A 2 18.99 -10.49 2.83
CA ALA A 2 18.93 -9.28 3.65
C ALA A 2 19.41 -8.08 2.81
N ILE A 3 18.67 -6.97 2.88
CA ILE A 3 19.07 -5.69 2.27
C ILE A 3 20.36 -5.21 2.93
N LYS A 4 21.34 -4.76 2.15
CA LYS A 4 22.65 -4.26 2.62
C LYS A 4 22.80 -2.76 2.41
N ASN A 5 22.06 -2.19 1.46
CA ASN A 5 22.12 -0.78 1.12
C ASN A 5 21.56 0.08 2.26
N GLU A 6 22.38 0.99 2.82
CA GLU A 6 22.02 1.82 3.97
C GLU A 6 20.80 2.73 3.70
N TYR A 7 20.70 3.29 2.51
CA TYR A 7 19.56 4.13 2.12
C TYR A 7 18.24 3.34 2.13
N LEU A 8 18.25 2.12 1.58
CA LEU A 8 17.06 1.25 1.59
C LEU A 8 16.69 0.79 3.00
N LEU A 9 17.67 0.54 3.86
CA LEU A 9 17.42 0.20 5.26
C LEU A 9 16.80 1.36 6.02
N ASP A 10 17.32 2.57 5.88
CA ASP A 10 16.76 3.76 6.50
C ASP A 10 15.33 4.03 6.02
N LEU A 11 15.10 3.95 4.70
CA LEU A 11 13.77 4.13 4.12
C LEU A 11 12.78 3.06 4.62
N LEU A 12 13.21 1.80 4.74
CA LEU A 12 12.38 0.73 5.30
C LEU A 12 12.01 1.00 6.75
N GLU A 13 12.95 1.43 7.58
CA GLU A 13 12.68 1.77 8.99
C GLU A 13 11.74 2.98 9.12
N ARG A 14 11.89 4.01 8.29
CA ARG A 14 10.96 5.13 8.23
C ARG A 14 9.55 4.67 7.81
N THR A 15 9.47 3.77 6.84
CA THR A 15 8.20 3.22 6.37
C THR A 15 7.51 2.38 7.45
N LYS A 16 8.25 1.56 8.19
CA LYS A 16 7.72 0.82 9.35
C LYS A 16 7.14 1.75 10.42
N LYS A 17 7.84 2.81 10.77
CA LYS A 17 7.38 3.79 11.77
C LYS A 17 6.10 4.51 11.36
N ARG A 18 5.90 4.77 10.06
CA ARG A 18 4.68 5.41 9.53
C ARG A 18 3.49 4.47 9.43
N ASN A 19 3.73 3.16 9.34
CA ASN A 19 2.69 2.16 9.09
C ASN A 19 2.66 1.09 10.20
N PRO A 20 2.45 1.49 11.45
CA PRO A 20 2.37 0.54 12.56
C PRO A 20 1.14 -0.36 12.39
N GLY A 21 1.31 -1.67 12.60
CA GLY A 21 0.22 -2.64 12.49
C GLY A 21 -0.11 -3.08 11.06
N GLU A 22 0.78 -2.82 10.10
CA GLU A 22 0.60 -3.24 8.69
C GLU A 22 1.71 -4.21 8.23
N PRO A 23 1.86 -5.40 8.87
CA PRO A 23 2.98 -6.31 8.62
C PRO A 23 3.04 -6.80 7.17
N GLU A 24 1.90 -7.06 6.53
CA GLU A 24 1.86 -7.52 5.13
C GLU A 24 2.36 -6.44 4.16
N PHE A 25 2.01 -5.18 4.42
CA PHE A 25 2.54 -4.07 3.63
C PHE A 25 4.06 -3.94 3.79
N ILE A 26 4.57 -4.02 5.01
CA ILE A 26 6.00 -3.95 5.29
C ILE A 26 6.75 -5.12 4.66
N GLN A 27 6.19 -6.33 4.66
CA GLN A 27 6.76 -7.47 3.97
C GLN A 27 6.89 -7.19 2.47
N ALA A 28 5.83 -6.71 1.82
CA ALA A 28 5.85 -6.38 0.39
C ALA A 28 6.90 -5.31 0.06
N VAL A 29 7.00 -4.26 0.87
CA VAL A 29 8.04 -3.22 0.71
C VAL A 29 9.43 -3.82 0.82
N THR A 30 9.65 -4.73 1.77
CA THR A 30 10.95 -5.40 1.96
C THR A 30 11.32 -6.25 0.74
N GLU A 31 10.36 -6.99 0.18
CA GLU A 31 10.58 -7.81 -1.02
C GLU A 31 10.91 -6.93 -2.25
N VAL A 32 10.19 -5.83 -2.43
CA VAL A 32 10.43 -4.86 -3.51
C VAL A 32 11.82 -4.23 -3.36
N PHE A 33 12.20 -3.78 -2.17
CA PHE A 33 13.50 -3.18 -1.92
C PHE A 33 14.65 -4.17 -2.14
N THR A 34 14.48 -5.43 -1.72
CA THR A 34 15.46 -6.48 -1.99
C THR A 34 15.67 -6.68 -3.49
N SER A 35 14.59 -6.64 -4.27
CA SER A 35 14.64 -6.79 -5.73
C SER A 35 15.24 -5.57 -6.43
N LEU A 36 15.06 -4.37 -5.87
CA LEU A 36 15.54 -3.12 -6.45
C LEU A 36 16.97 -2.75 -6.01
N GLU A 37 17.51 -3.38 -4.98
CA GLU A 37 18.83 -3.08 -4.44
C GLU A 37 19.93 -3.02 -5.52
N PRO A 38 20.07 -4.01 -6.44
CA PRO A 38 21.08 -3.96 -7.51
C PRO A 38 20.88 -2.81 -8.50
N VAL A 39 19.66 -2.30 -8.63
CA VAL A 39 19.35 -1.16 -9.50
C VAL A 39 19.73 0.14 -8.80
N VAL A 40 19.36 0.28 -7.53
CA VAL A 40 19.65 1.46 -6.70
C VAL A 40 21.14 1.71 -6.57
N GLU A 41 21.94 0.66 -6.42
CA GLU A 41 23.41 0.76 -6.37
C GLU A 41 24.05 1.35 -7.63
N LYS A 42 23.37 1.22 -8.78
CA LYS A 42 23.86 1.71 -10.09
C LYS A 42 23.20 3.02 -10.55
N ARG A 43 22.13 3.43 -9.91
CA ARG A 43 21.26 4.50 -10.35
C ARG A 43 21.01 5.51 -9.23
N GLN A 44 22.02 6.35 -8.95
CA GLN A 44 21.92 7.42 -7.97
C GLN A 44 20.80 8.42 -8.30
N ASP A 45 20.52 8.63 -9.57
CA ASP A 45 19.43 9.49 -10.05
C ASP A 45 18.05 9.11 -9.50
N LEU A 46 17.81 7.81 -9.23
CA LEU A 46 16.56 7.35 -8.62
C LEU A 46 16.43 7.76 -7.14
N ILE A 47 17.54 7.77 -6.44
CA ILE A 47 17.61 8.25 -5.05
C ILE A 47 17.40 9.77 -5.03
N ASP A 48 18.13 10.51 -5.85
CA ASP A 48 18.08 11.98 -5.92
C ASP A 48 16.67 12.47 -6.31
N ALA A 49 15.97 11.72 -7.16
CA ALA A 49 14.60 12.01 -7.55
C ALA A 49 13.53 11.55 -6.53
N GLY A 50 13.91 10.89 -5.42
CA GLY A 50 12.99 10.39 -4.40
C GLY A 50 12.00 9.36 -4.94
N VAL A 51 12.42 8.54 -5.91
CA VAL A 51 11.53 7.57 -6.58
C VAL A 51 11.05 6.51 -5.61
N LEU A 52 11.94 6.01 -4.75
CA LEU A 52 11.62 4.92 -3.82
C LEU A 52 10.72 5.39 -2.67
N GLU A 53 10.88 6.63 -2.22
CA GLU A 53 9.97 7.25 -1.25
C GLU A 53 8.54 7.34 -1.80
N ARG A 54 8.40 7.68 -3.08
CA ARG A 54 7.09 7.76 -3.74
C ARG A 54 6.46 6.40 -4.02
N ILE A 55 7.29 5.35 -4.18
CA ILE A 55 6.80 3.98 -4.38
C ILE A 55 6.16 3.42 -3.10
N VAL A 56 6.64 3.81 -1.93
CA VAL A 56 6.13 3.29 -0.65
C VAL A 56 5.07 4.18 0.02
N GLU A 57 4.83 5.37 -0.51
CA GLU A 57 3.84 6.31 0.03
C GLU A 57 2.66 6.46 -0.95
N PRO A 58 1.42 6.10 -0.56
CA PRO A 58 0.25 6.32 -1.41
C PRO A 58 -0.06 7.81 -1.57
N GLU A 59 -0.49 8.21 -2.76
CA GLU A 59 -0.87 9.60 -3.05
C GLU A 59 -2.07 10.05 -2.22
N ARG A 60 -3.04 9.14 -1.97
CA ARG A 60 -4.22 9.43 -1.15
C ARG A 60 -4.80 8.17 -0.53
N GLN A 61 -5.25 8.32 0.71
CA GLN A 61 -6.02 7.30 1.42
C GLN A 61 -7.34 7.92 1.89
N ILE A 62 -8.47 7.27 1.57
CA ILE A 62 -9.80 7.69 1.97
C ILE A 62 -10.39 6.59 2.83
N ILE A 63 -10.71 6.90 4.08
CA ILE A 63 -11.39 6.00 5.02
C ILE A 63 -12.78 6.59 5.26
N PHE A 64 -13.80 5.77 5.11
CA PHE A 64 -15.18 6.24 5.21
C PHE A 64 -16.09 5.22 5.87
N ARG A 65 -17.18 5.71 6.44
CA ARG A 65 -18.22 4.91 7.07
C ARG A 65 -19.22 4.42 6.03
N VAL A 66 -19.59 3.13 6.14
CA VAL A 66 -20.61 2.50 5.30
C VAL A 66 -21.70 1.94 6.22
N PRO A 67 -22.81 2.69 6.47
CA PRO A 67 -23.97 2.16 7.15
C PRO A 67 -24.81 1.33 6.16
N TRP A 68 -25.32 0.20 6.64
CA TRP A 68 -26.21 -0.67 5.86
C TRP A 68 -27.15 -1.48 6.77
N VAL A 69 -28.25 -1.94 6.23
CA VAL A 69 -29.24 -2.75 6.94
C VAL A 69 -29.22 -4.17 6.37
N ASP A 70 -29.18 -5.18 7.23
CA ASP A 70 -29.25 -6.57 6.82
C ASP A 70 -30.68 -7.03 6.52
N ASP A 71 -30.83 -8.26 6.03
CA ASP A 71 -32.13 -8.85 5.68
C ASP A 71 -33.07 -9.00 6.89
N ASN A 72 -32.56 -8.92 8.11
CA ASN A 72 -33.34 -8.95 9.36
C ASN A 72 -33.72 -7.55 9.87
N GLY A 73 -33.41 -6.51 9.11
CA GLY A 73 -33.67 -5.11 9.49
C GLY A 73 -32.66 -4.53 10.50
N LYS A 74 -31.57 -5.21 10.79
CA LYS A 74 -30.55 -4.75 11.74
C LYS A 74 -29.54 -3.82 11.06
N MET A 75 -29.31 -2.67 11.69
CA MET A 75 -28.30 -1.70 11.24
C MET A 75 -26.89 -2.17 11.55
N HIS A 76 -26.03 -2.11 10.56
CA HIS A 76 -24.59 -2.36 10.66
C HIS A 76 -23.81 -1.14 10.16
N VAL A 77 -22.59 -1.00 10.65
CA VAL A 77 -21.67 0.06 10.23
C VAL A 77 -20.31 -0.56 9.92
N ASN A 78 -19.95 -0.52 8.65
CA ASN A 78 -18.64 -0.99 8.19
C ASN A 78 -17.71 0.21 7.91
N ARG A 79 -16.43 -0.08 7.82
CA ARG A 79 -15.40 0.88 7.40
C ARG A 79 -14.97 0.54 6.00
N GLY A 80 -15.10 1.50 5.08
CA GLY A 80 -14.59 1.41 3.72
C GLY A 80 -13.22 2.06 3.60
N PHE A 81 -12.38 1.52 2.71
CA PHE A 81 -11.05 2.04 2.41
C PHE A 81 -10.90 2.21 0.91
N ARG A 82 -10.40 3.36 0.48
CA ARG A 82 -9.94 3.60 -0.88
C ARG A 82 -8.52 4.12 -0.86
N VAL A 83 -7.60 3.39 -1.48
CA VAL A 83 -6.21 3.81 -1.61
C VAL A 83 -5.93 4.17 -3.06
N GLN A 84 -5.48 5.39 -3.29
CA GLN A 84 -4.96 5.89 -4.55
C GLN A 84 -3.45 5.90 -4.42
N PHE A 85 -2.79 4.87 -4.96
CA PHE A 85 -1.40 4.63 -4.64
C PHE A 85 -0.46 5.44 -5.54
N ASN A 86 -0.58 5.29 -6.85
CA ASN A 86 0.28 5.96 -7.81
C ASN A 86 -0.45 6.20 -9.13
N SER A 87 -0.39 7.43 -9.65
CA SER A 87 -1.03 7.85 -10.89
C SER A 87 -0.07 7.95 -12.09
N ALA A 88 1.20 7.56 -11.93
CA ALA A 88 2.25 7.74 -12.95
C ALA A 88 1.93 7.13 -14.31
N ILE A 89 1.13 6.06 -14.35
CA ILE A 89 0.74 5.35 -15.59
C ILE A 89 -0.74 5.50 -15.94
N GLY A 90 -1.46 6.40 -15.29
CA GLY A 90 -2.86 6.70 -15.57
C GLY A 90 -3.76 6.76 -14.34
N PRO A 91 -5.08 6.91 -14.55
CA PRO A 91 -6.03 7.07 -13.46
C PRO A 91 -6.12 5.82 -12.59
N TYR A 92 -6.46 6.03 -11.31
CA TYR A 92 -6.63 4.93 -10.36
C TYR A 92 -7.84 4.07 -10.74
N LYS A 93 -7.61 2.81 -11.02
CA LYS A 93 -8.65 1.81 -11.32
C LYS A 93 -8.26 0.44 -10.78
N GLY A 94 -9.25 -0.32 -10.35
CA GLY A 94 -9.03 -1.66 -9.82
C GLY A 94 -10.31 -2.30 -9.34
N GLY A 95 -10.20 -3.50 -8.76
CA GLY A 95 -11.33 -4.25 -8.25
C GLY A 95 -11.76 -3.83 -6.84
N ILE A 96 -12.90 -4.34 -6.42
CA ILE A 96 -13.41 -4.27 -5.05
C ILE A 96 -13.12 -5.60 -4.36
N ARG A 97 -12.72 -5.55 -3.10
CA ARG A 97 -12.60 -6.73 -2.24
C ARG A 97 -13.53 -6.59 -1.05
N LEU A 98 -14.45 -7.54 -0.90
CA LEU A 98 -15.39 -7.62 0.22
C LEU A 98 -14.98 -8.82 1.07
N HIS A 99 -14.33 -8.58 2.20
CA HIS A 99 -13.92 -9.63 3.12
C HIS A 99 -13.70 -9.08 4.54
N PRO A 100 -14.07 -9.80 5.61
CA PRO A 100 -13.93 -9.31 6.99
C PRO A 100 -12.49 -8.99 7.41
N SER A 101 -11.50 -9.70 6.84
CA SER A 101 -10.08 -9.49 7.15
C SER A 101 -9.46 -8.26 6.48
N VAL A 102 -10.23 -7.51 5.69
CA VAL A 102 -9.70 -6.36 4.96
C VAL A 102 -9.41 -5.20 5.90
N TYR A 103 -8.17 -4.73 5.87
CA TYR A 103 -7.73 -3.51 6.52
C TYR A 103 -6.70 -2.79 5.62
N LEU A 104 -6.28 -1.62 6.03
CA LEU A 104 -5.48 -0.71 5.18
C LEU A 104 -4.17 -1.33 4.68
N GLY A 105 -3.45 -2.10 5.52
CA GLY A 105 -2.20 -2.75 5.15
C GLY A 105 -2.35 -3.77 4.02
N ILE A 106 -3.43 -4.57 4.05
CA ILE A 106 -3.73 -5.53 2.96
C ILE A 106 -4.01 -4.81 1.64
N ILE A 107 -4.67 -3.65 1.69
CA ILE A 107 -4.95 -2.87 0.49
C ILE A 107 -3.65 -2.31 -0.11
N LYS A 108 -2.79 -1.77 0.73
CA LYS A 108 -1.47 -1.27 0.33
C LYS A 108 -0.59 -2.37 -0.27
N LEU A 109 -0.63 -3.59 0.31
CA LEU A 109 0.05 -4.77 -0.24
C LEU A 109 -0.36 -5.04 -1.69
N PHE A 110 -1.66 -5.11 -1.98
CA PHE A 110 -2.15 -5.36 -3.34
C PHE A 110 -1.75 -4.28 -4.34
N LEU A 111 -1.50 -3.08 -3.90
CA LEU A 111 -1.13 -1.96 -4.75
C LEU A 111 0.38 -1.93 -5.04
N ASN A 112 1.20 -2.44 -4.13
CA ASN A 112 2.64 -2.57 -4.32
C ASN A 112 3.03 -3.75 -5.24
N THR A 113 2.25 -4.83 -5.23
CA THR A 113 2.52 -6.02 -6.03
C THR A 113 1.92 -5.98 -7.44
N CYS A 114 1.05 -5.03 -7.72
CA CYS A 114 0.40 -4.90 -9.03
C CYS A 114 0.81 -3.59 -9.70
N SER A 115 1.41 -3.69 -10.86
CA SER A 115 1.75 -2.56 -11.75
C SER A 115 0.55 -1.75 -12.27
N LYS A 116 -0.66 -2.00 -11.76
CA LYS A 116 -1.87 -1.23 -12.07
C LYS A 116 -2.55 -0.79 -10.78
N PRO A 117 -2.87 0.49 -10.64
CA PRO A 117 -3.53 1.01 -9.45
C PRO A 117 -4.92 0.40 -9.27
N LYS A 118 -5.17 -0.20 -8.11
CA LYS A 118 -6.46 -0.80 -7.74
C LYS A 118 -7.17 0.04 -6.70
N ASN A 119 -8.47 0.10 -6.81
CA ASN A 119 -9.35 0.90 -5.96
C ASN A 119 -10.34 0.06 -5.18
N LEU A 120 -10.68 0.57 -4.03
CA LEU A 120 -11.84 0.30 -3.20
C LEU A 120 -11.97 -1.09 -2.59
N ILE A 121 -12.09 -1.10 -1.28
CA ILE A 121 -12.35 -2.32 -0.51
C ILE A 121 -13.24 -2.01 0.68
N MET A 122 -14.27 -2.84 0.87
CA MET A 122 -15.13 -2.80 2.04
C MET A 122 -15.10 -4.16 2.76
N PRO A 123 -14.88 -4.20 4.07
CA PRO A 123 -15.17 -5.39 4.86
C PRO A 123 -16.70 -5.58 4.94
N ARG A 124 -17.13 -6.82 4.83
CA ARG A 124 -18.48 -7.26 5.18
C ARG A 124 -18.61 -7.41 6.67
#